data_cddf7285a3cc99cfd0256cdaa3c2924c
#
_entry.id   cddf7285a3cc99cfd0256cdaa3c2924c
#
_cell.length_a   1.000
_cell.length_b   1.000
_cell.length_c   1.000
_cell.angle_alpha   90.00
_cell.angle_beta   90.00
_cell.angle_gamma   90.00
#
_symmetry.space_group_name_H-M   'P 1'
#
loop_
_entity.id
_entity.type
_entity.pdbx_description
1 polymer ?
#
loop_
_entity_poly.entity_id
_entity_poly.type
_entity_poly.pdbx_seq_one_letter_code
_entity_poly.pdbx_strand_id
1 'polypeptide(L)'
;MDTKINNQTKYNSKELNTELINLSALEVLEWGFDKFGNNLAFTTSFGIQSSVLLHLIQSSSLKNKVKIFWIDTGYLPKETYLYANMLINKLSLNIDILQSKISPAYMEAMYGKLWESNNEEDINKYHQIRKVEPLEEALKKYSISCWVSGVRSQQTENRSKMKFIESIRDRLSLRPILGWTQKEIFYYMKENKLPQHPLFAKGYSSIGDWHSSSAETESTKGRATRFGGIKQECGLHVNDYQI
;
A
#
# COMPACT_ATOMS: atom_id res chain seq x y z
N MET A 1 29.50 -10.87 -14.06
CA MET A 1 29.82 -10.58 -12.64
C MET A 1 28.77 -9.61 -12.12
N ASP A 2 27.68 -10.15 -11.57
CA ASP A 2 26.60 -9.32 -11.01
C ASP A 2 27.00 -8.89 -9.61
N THR A 3 27.40 -7.62 -9.50
CA THR A 3 27.56 -6.95 -8.21
C THR A 3 26.17 -6.80 -7.59
N LYS A 4 25.77 -7.76 -6.76
CA LYS A 4 24.67 -7.57 -5.79
C LYS A 4 25.10 -6.42 -4.87
N ILE A 5 24.59 -5.23 -5.17
CA ILE A 5 24.71 -4.09 -4.26
C ILE A 5 23.87 -4.43 -3.04
N ASN A 6 24.52 -4.85 -1.99
CA ASN A 6 23.90 -5.20 -0.72
C ASN A 6 23.48 -3.88 -0.02
N ASN A 7 22.26 -3.38 -0.31
CA ASN A 7 21.75 -2.13 0.23
C ASN A 7 21.51 -2.18 1.77
N GLN A 8 21.60 -3.38 2.38
CA GLN A 8 21.43 -3.55 3.84
C GLN A 8 22.49 -2.82 4.68
N THR A 9 23.66 -2.53 4.12
CA THR A 9 24.76 -1.87 4.85
C THR A 9 24.72 -0.34 4.78
N LYS A 10 23.89 0.25 3.92
CA LYS A 10 23.90 1.70 3.68
C LYS A 10 23.10 2.51 4.71
N TYR A 11 22.09 1.94 5.33
CA TYR A 11 21.19 2.66 6.22
C TYR A 11 20.92 1.89 7.53
N ASN A 12 21.23 2.53 8.66
CA ASN A 12 20.87 2.02 9.98
C ASN A 12 19.39 2.37 10.28
N SER A 13 18.48 1.41 10.14
CA SER A 13 17.05 1.66 10.33
C SER A 13 16.69 2.17 11.73
N LYS A 14 17.49 1.87 12.77
CA LYS A 14 17.27 2.36 14.13
C LYS A 14 17.53 3.87 14.23
N GLU A 15 18.62 4.34 13.64
CA GLU A 15 18.95 5.78 13.59
C GLU A 15 17.90 6.54 12.79
N LEU A 16 17.50 6.02 11.62
CA LEU A 16 16.47 6.66 10.80
C LEU A 16 15.14 6.79 11.53
N ASN A 17 14.72 5.78 12.29
CA ASN A 17 13.48 5.87 13.07
C ASN A 17 13.57 6.92 14.20
N THR A 18 14.75 7.13 14.78
CA THR A 18 14.95 8.18 15.80
C THR A 18 14.78 9.58 15.19
N GLU A 19 15.21 9.78 13.95
CA GLU A 19 14.99 11.03 13.21
C GLU A 19 13.50 11.28 12.94
N LEU A 20 12.73 10.23 12.65
CA LEU A 20 11.35 10.32 12.16
C LEU A 20 10.28 10.45 13.24
N ILE A 21 10.56 10.01 14.47
CA ILE A 21 9.53 9.82 15.51
C ILE A 21 8.80 11.11 15.93
N ASN A 22 9.48 12.27 15.80
CA ASN A 22 8.94 13.57 16.18
C ASN A 22 8.48 14.40 14.96
N LEU A 23 8.58 13.86 13.76
CA LEU A 23 8.18 14.57 12.55
C LEU A 23 6.69 14.38 12.26
N SER A 24 6.06 15.42 11.73
CA SER A 24 4.73 15.34 11.14
C SER A 24 4.75 14.46 9.88
N ALA A 25 3.59 13.99 9.44
CA ALA A 25 3.50 13.18 8.22
C ALA A 25 4.07 13.87 6.98
N LEU A 26 3.90 15.19 6.88
CA LEU A 26 4.45 15.99 5.79
C LEU A 26 5.99 16.06 5.87
N GLU A 27 6.53 16.34 7.04
CA GLU A 27 7.97 16.37 7.27
C GLU A 27 8.63 15.00 7.02
N VAL A 28 7.96 13.89 7.37
CA VAL A 28 8.42 12.53 7.03
C VAL A 28 8.48 12.32 5.51
N LEU A 29 7.50 12.83 4.76
CA LEU A 29 7.51 12.76 3.30
C LEU A 29 8.66 13.57 2.70
N GLU A 30 8.86 14.79 3.15
CA GLU A 30 9.93 15.69 2.69
C GLU A 30 11.30 15.12 3.04
N TRP A 31 11.49 14.63 4.26
CA TRP A 31 12.69 13.91 4.66
C TRP A 31 12.97 12.70 3.74
N GLY A 32 11.94 11.93 3.42
CA GLY A 32 12.07 10.78 2.51
C GLY A 32 12.52 11.21 1.12
N PHE A 33 11.99 12.31 0.61
CA PHE A 33 12.38 12.83 -0.70
C PHE A 33 13.82 13.40 -0.68
N ASP A 34 14.18 14.14 0.34
CA ASP A 34 15.53 14.68 0.48
C ASP A 34 16.59 13.56 0.56
N LYS A 35 16.26 12.45 1.21
CA LYS A 35 17.18 11.33 1.39
C LYS A 35 17.28 10.39 0.19
N PHE A 36 16.18 10.16 -0.54
CA PHE A 36 16.11 9.17 -1.63
C PHE A 36 15.92 9.79 -3.02
N GLY A 37 15.46 11.03 -3.12
CA GLY A 37 15.24 11.72 -4.38
C GLY A 37 14.36 10.92 -5.36
N ASN A 38 14.84 10.73 -6.58
CA ASN A 38 14.15 9.97 -7.63
C ASN A 38 14.05 8.46 -7.35
N ASN A 39 14.76 7.94 -6.34
CA ASN A 39 14.68 6.56 -5.89
C ASN A 39 13.59 6.34 -4.82
N LEU A 40 12.77 7.39 -4.52
CA LEU A 40 11.57 7.32 -3.73
C LEU A 40 10.35 7.10 -4.64
N ALA A 41 9.47 6.17 -4.26
CA ALA A 41 8.17 6.01 -4.91
C ALA A 41 7.05 5.86 -3.87
N PHE A 42 5.81 6.01 -4.30
CA PHE A 42 4.63 5.82 -3.47
C PHE A 42 3.80 4.66 -3.99
N THR A 43 3.11 3.96 -3.08
CA THR A 43 2.17 2.93 -3.46
C THR A 43 0.77 3.28 -2.98
N THR A 44 -0.23 3.05 -3.81
CA THR A 44 -1.63 3.20 -3.46
C THR A 44 -2.44 1.99 -3.89
N SER A 45 -3.48 1.65 -3.15
CA SER A 45 -4.50 0.67 -3.53
C SER A 45 -5.86 1.30 -3.78
N PHE A 46 -5.96 2.63 -3.71
CA PHE A 46 -7.22 3.36 -3.72
C PHE A 46 -8.27 2.79 -2.74
N GLY A 47 -7.81 2.27 -1.60
CA GLY A 47 -8.67 1.80 -0.52
C GLY A 47 -9.37 2.96 0.21
N ILE A 48 -10.13 2.63 1.27
CA ILE A 48 -11.04 3.54 1.99
C ILE A 48 -10.42 4.90 2.36
N GLN A 49 -9.15 4.94 2.72
CA GLN A 49 -8.47 6.13 3.25
C GLN A 49 -7.24 6.53 2.43
N SER A 50 -7.08 5.99 1.24
CA SER A 50 -5.92 6.26 0.38
C SER A 50 -5.84 7.73 -0.06
N SER A 51 -6.96 8.46 -0.09
CA SER A 51 -7.00 9.89 -0.42
C SER A 51 -6.13 10.75 0.51
N VAL A 52 -5.94 10.33 1.76
CA VAL A 52 -5.14 11.09 2.74
C VAL A 52 -3.68 11.19 2.30
N LEU A 53 -3.01 10.05 2.06
CA LEU A 53 -1.61 10.05 1.65
C LEU A 53 -1.43 10.71 0.28
N LEU A 54 -2.34 10.44 -0.66
CA LEU A 54 -2.31 11.05 -2.00
C LEU A 54 -2.46 12.58 -1.94
N HIS A 55 -3.31 13.09 -1.04
CA HIS A 55 -3.47 14.52 -0.82
C HIS A 55 -2.22 15.13 -0.15
N LEU A 56 -1.64 14.46 0.86
CA LEU A 56 -0.39 14.92 1.49
C LEU A 56 0.72 15.09 0.44
N ILE A 57 0.88 14.13 -0.48
CA ILE A 57 1.84 14.23 -1.57
C ILE A 57 1.55 15.47 -2.46
N GLN A 58 0.30 15.66 -2.85
CA GLN A 58 -0.09 16.77 -3.74
C GLN A 58 -0.01 18.14 -3.07
N SER A 59 -0.09 18.18 -1.74
CA SER A 59 0.03 19.40 -0.94
C SER A 59 1.46 19.71 -0.53
N SER A 60 2.41 18.83 -0.84
CA SER A 60 3.82 18.95 -0.49
C SER A 60 4.68 19.45 -1.65
N SER A 61 5.96 19.70 -1.36
CA SER A 61 6.99 19.97 -2.35
C SER A 61 7.26 18.78 -3.31
N LEU A 62 6.72 17.60 -3.03
CA LEU A 62 6.86 16.37 -3.80
C LEU A 62 5.90 16.27 -4.98
N LYS A 63 4.95 17.19 -5.08
CA LYS A 63 3.96 17.23 -6.18
C LYS A 63 4.65 17.10 -7.54
N ASN A 64 4.23 16.12 -8.32
CA ASN A 64 4.77 15.79 -9.65
C ASN A 64 6.26 15.41 -9.71
N LYS A 65 6.94 15.25 -8.56
CA LYS A 65 8.36 14.88 -8.50
C LYS A 65 8.59 13.41 -8.23
N VAL A 66 7.59 12.70 -7.74
CA VAL A 66 7.69 11.30 -7.30
C VAL A 66 6.77 10.41 -8.12
N LYS A 67 7.19 9.16 -8.29
CA LYS A 67 6.35 8.12 -8.91
C LYS A 67 5.30 7.64 -7.92
N ILE A 68 4.07 7.46 -8.41
CA ILE A 68 2.97 6.87 -7.64
C ILE A 68 2.53 5.59 -8.36
N PHE A 69 2.70 4.45 -7.72
CA PHE A 69 2.34 3.15 -8.24
C PHE A 69 0.97 2.72 -7.73
N TRP A 70 0.10 2.33 -8.63
CA TRP A 70 -1.17 1.66 -8.32
C TRP A 70 -1.13 0.21 -8.77
N ILE A 71 -1.20 -0.72 -7.83
CA ILE A 71 -1.25 -2.14 -8.13
C ILE A 71 -2.70 -2.51 -8.45
N ASP A 72 -2.98 -2.70 -9.73
CA ASP A 72 -4.25 -3.21 -10.22
C ASP A 72 -4.18 -4.73 -10.37
N THR A 73 -4.89 -5.42 -9.51
CA THR A 73 -4.94 -6.88 -9.51
C THR A 73 -5.81 -7.46 -10.62
N GLY A 74 -6.65 -6.64 -11.26
CA GLY A 74 -7.72 -7.07 -12.16
C GLY A 74 -8.96 -7.62 -11.43
N TYR A 75 -8.95 -7.58 -10.09
CA TYR A 75 -10.05 -8.06 -9.24
C TYR A 75 -10.56 -6.98 -8.28
N LEU A 76 -10.20 -5.72 -8.52
CA LEU A 76 -10.71 -4.62 -7.70
C LEU A 76 -12.21 -4.42 -7.91
N PRO A 77 -13.00 -4.01 -6.89
CA PRO A 77 -14.39 -3.63 -7.07
C PRO A 77 -14.56 -2.48 -8.06
N LYS A 78 -15.66 -2.45 -8.79
CA LYS A 78 -16.02 -1.34 -9.70
C LYS A 78 -15.94 0.01 -8.99
N GLU A 79 -16.40 0.07 -7.76
CA GLU A 79 -16.36 1.28 -6.93
C GLU A 79 -14.94 1.80 -6.69
N THR A 80 -13.96 0.90 -6.57
CA THR A 80 -12.54 1.27 -6.43
C THR A 80 -12.01 1.90 -7.71
N TYR A 81 -12.32 1.36 -8.89
CA TYR A 81 -11.91 1.96 -10.17
C TYR A 81 -12.52 3.36 -10.37
N LEU A 82 -13.81 3.51 -10.07
CA LEU A 82 -14.49 4.81 -10.18
C LEU A 82 -13.92 5.83 -9.18
N TYR A 83 -13.65 5.39 -7.96
CA TYR A 83 -13.03 6.22 -6.93
C TYR A 83 -11.61 6.63 -7.30
N ALA A 84 -10.81 5.70 -7.83
CA ALA A 84 -9.46 5.99 -8.32
C ALA A 84 -9.50 7.06 -9.42
N ASN A 85 -10.34 6.88 -10.44
CA ASN A 85 -10.47 7.86 -11.53
C ASN A 85 -10.89 9.25 -11.02
N MET A 86 -11.82 9.31 -10.08
CA MET A 86 -12.24 10.57 -9.44
C MET A 86 -11.09 11.23 -8.68
N LEU A 87 -10.31 10.47 -7.88
CA LEU A 87 -9.18 11.01 -7.12
C LEU A 87 -8.04 11.47 -8.04
N ILE A 88 -7.72 10.68 -9.07
CA ILE A 88 -6.69 11.01 -10.06
C ILE A 88 -7.01 12.40 -10.68
N ASN A 89 -8.24 12.59 -11.11
CA ASN A 89 -8.68 13.86 -11.71
C ASN A 89 -8.69 14.99 -10.67
N LYS A 90 -9.30 14.76 -9.49
CA LYS A 90 -9.43 15.79 -8.44
C LYS A 90 -8.09 16.29 -7.92
N LEU A 91 -7.12 15.38 -7.74
CA LEU A 91 -5.79 15.69 -7.20
C LEU A 91 -4.74 15.86 -8.29
N SER A 92 -5.10 15.76 -9.58
CA SER A 92 -4.16 15.84 -10.73
C SER A 92 -2.96 14.89 -10.54
N LEU A 93 -3.24 13.62 -10.23
CA LEU A 93 -2.21 12.62 -9.97
C LEU A 93 -1.64 12.05 -11.27
N ASN A 94 -0.33 11.83 -11.30
CA ASN A 94 0.32 11.01 -12.33
C ASN A 94 0.57 9.61 -11.76
N ILE A 95 -0.17 8.61 -12.25
CA ILE A 95 -0.20 7.25 -11.69
C ILE A 95 0.37 6.27 -12.71
N ASP A 96 1.35 5.49 -12.29
CA ASP A 96 1.82 4.30 -12.99
C ASP A 96 0.99 3.08 -12.53
N ILE A 97 0.16 2.51 -13.42
CA ILE A 97 -0.65 1.33 -13.11
C ILE A 97 0.22 0.09 -13.29
N LEU A 98 0.32 -0.71 -12.25
CA LEU A 98 1.06 -1.97 -12.23
C LEU A 98 0.12 -3.15 -12.29
N GLN A 99 0.31 -4.02 -13.26
CA GLN A 99 -0.48 -5.25 -13.44
C GLN A 99 0.44 -6.46 -13.56
N SER A 100 -0.06 -7.63 -13.19
CA SER A 100 0.62 -8.91 -13.43
C SER A 100 0.77 -9.15 -14.94
N LYS A 101 1.87 -9.81 -15.32
CA LYS A 101 2.11 -10.23 -16.72
C LYS A 101 1.08 -11.21 -17.25
N ILE A 102 0.44 -11.97 -16.36
CA ILE A 102 -0.62 -12.89 -16.73
C ILE A 102 -1.99 -12.29 -16.40
N SER A 103 -2.95 -12.50 -17.28
CA SER A 103 -4.32 -12.03 -17.04
C SER A 103 -5.00 -12.78 -15.89
N PRO A 104 -6.06 -12.21 -15.27
CA PRO A 104 -6.91 -12.96 -14.33
C PRO A 104 -7.37 -14.30 -14.89
N ALA A 105 -7.91 -14.31 -16.12
CA ALA A 105 -8.42 -15.51 -16.75
C ALA A 105 -7.34 -16.59 -16.96
N TYR A 106 -6.11 -16.19 -17.34
CA TYR A 106 -5.00 -17.13 -17.48
C TYR A 106 -4.60 -17.73 -16.13
N MET A 107 -4.52 -16.90 -15.07
CA MET A 107 -4.19 -17.38 -13.73
C MET A 107 -5.25 -18.38 -13.23
N GLU A 108 -6.53 -18.07 -13.40
CA GLU A 108 -7.63 -18.97 -13.00
C GLU A 108 -7.60 -20.29 -13.78
N ALA A 109 -7.31 -20.26 -15.08
CA ALA A 109 -7.21 -21.47 -15.88
C ALA A 109 -6.06 -22.40 -15.44
N MET A 110 -4.92 -21.81 -15.04
CA MET A 110 -3.72 -22.55 -14.66
C MET A 110 -3.70 -23.03 -13.21
N TYR A 111 -4.29 -22.24 -12.29
CA TYR A 111 -4.15 -22.46 -10.86
C TYR A 111 -5.50 -22.51 -10.11
N GLY A 112 -6.61 -22.34 -10.83
CA GLY A 112 -7.93 -22.18 -10.21
C GLY A 112 -8.08 -20.83 -9.50
N LYS A 113 -9.18 -20.69 -8.77
CA LYS A 113 -9.45 -19.49 -7.96
C LYS A 113 -8.75 -19.62 -6.60
N LEU A 114 -7.49 -19.29 -6.57
CA LEU A 114 -6.60 -19.43 -5.40
C LEU A 114 -7.16 -18.82 -4.10
N TRP A 115 -8.07 -17.86 -4.20
CA TRP A 115 -8.70 -17.22 -3.02
C TRP A 115 -9.87 -18.02 -2.45
N GLU A 116 -10.36 -19.09 -3.12
CA GLU A 116 -11.47 -19.94 -2.67
C GLU A 116 -10.99 -21.18 -1.89
N SER A 117 -9.69 -21.47 -1.90
CA SER A 117 -9.12 -22.70 -1.35
C SER A 117 -9.10 -22.78 0.18
N ASN A 118 -9.35 -21.68 0.90
CA ASN A 118 -9.14 -21.57 2.35
C ASN A 118 -7.73 -21.98 2.83
N ASN A 119 -6.76 -22.05 1.91
CA ASN A 119 -5.38 -22.41 2.17
C ASN A 119 -4.50 -21.15 2.11
N GLU A 120 -3.68 -20.93 3.12
CA GLU A 120 -2.80 -19.76 3.17
C GLU A 120 -1.74 -19.76 2.07
N GLU A 121 -1.24 -20.93 1.64
CA GLU A 121 -0.26 -21.04 0.55
C GLU A 121 -0.84 -20.56 -0.78
N ASP A 122 -2.08 -20.93 -1.09
CA ASP A 122 -2.77 -20.47 -2.31
C ASP A 122 -3.05 -18.97 -2.27
N ILE A 123 -3.45 -18.44 -1.12
CA ILE A 123 -3.60 -16.99 -0.92
C ILE A 123 -2.25 -16.28 -1.07
N ASN A 124 -1.16 -16.87 -0.58
CA ASN A 124 0.19 -16.34 -0.77
C ASN A 124 0.59 -16.33 -2.25
N LYS A 125 0.34 -17.43 -2.97
CA LYS A 125 0.57 -17.53 -4.42
C LYS A 125 -0.23 -16.47 -5.19
N TYR A 126 -1.50 -16.27 -4.83
CA TYR A 126 -2.34 -15.20 -5.37
C TYR A 126 -1.68 -13.82 -5.15
N HIS A 127 -1.27 -13.52 -3.92
CA HIS A 127 -0.62 -12.26 -3.61
C HIS A 127 0.70 -12.09 -4.35
N GLN A 128 1.49 -13.15 -4.46
CA GLN A 128 2.74 -13.15 -5.21
C GLN A 128 2.49 -12.72 -6.66
N ILE A 129 1.60 -13.43 -7.36
CA ILE A 129 1.31 -13.19 -8.78
C ILE A 129 0.66 -11.82 -9.03
N ARG A 130 -0.31 -11.43 -8.20
CA ARG A 130 -1.16 -10.25 -8.47
C ARG A 130 -0.66 -8.96 -7.85
N LYS A 131 0.21 -9.03 -6.83
CA LYS A 131 0.61 -7.85 -6.04
C LYS A 131 2.12 -7.70 -5.89
N VAL A 132 2.81 -8.74 -5.42
CA VAL A 132 4.22 -8.64 -5.07
C VAL A 132 5.09 -8.51 -6.32
N GLU A 133 4.96 -9.43 -7.28
CA GLU A 133 5.75 -9.42 -8.51
C GLU A 133 5.60 -8.12 -9.31
N PRO A 134 4.38 -7.62 -9.60
CA PRO A 134 4.23 -6.36 -10.31
C PRO A 134 4.91 -5.17 -9.62
N LEU A 135 4.84 -5.12 -8.27
CA LEU A 135 5.50 -4.07 -7.52
C LEU A 135 7.02 -4.22 -7.59
N GLU A 136 7.56 -5.42 -7.35
CA GLU A 136 9.01 -5.67 -7.37
C GLU A 136 9.64 -5.35 -8.74
N GLU A 137 8.95 -5.72 -9.82
CA GLU A 137 9.38 -5.36 -11.17
C GLU A 137 9.44 -3.85 -11.38
N ALA A 138 8.43 -3.12 -10.92
CA ALA A 138 8.41 -1.66 -11.01
C ALA A 138 9.51 -1.03 -10.14
N LEU A 139 9.67 -1.49 -8.89
CA LEU A 139 10.72 -1.01 -8.00
C LEU A 139 12.11 -1.24 -8.58
N LYS A 140 12.34 -2.40 -9.22
CA LYS A 140 13.59 -2.70 -9.92
C LYS A 140 13.77 -1.83 -11.17
N LYS A 141 12.75 -1.75 -12.03
CA LYS A 141 12.78 -0.97 -13.27
C LYS A 141 13.16 0.50 -13.03
N TYR A 142 12.63 1.10 -11.99
CA TYR A 142 12.85 2.50 -11.66
C TYR A 142 13.95 2.74 -10.62
N SER A 143 14.70 1.69 -10.25
CA SER A 143 15.78 1.75 -9.24
C SER A 143 15.31 2.32 -7.90
N ILE A 144 14.07 2.00 -7.49
CA ILE A 144 13.51 2.49 -6.24
C ILE A 144 14.20 1.81 -5.06
N SER A 145 14.73 2.59 -4.13
CA SER A 145 15.37 2.13 -2.90
C SER A 145 14.48 2.28 -1.66
N CYS A 146 13.49 3.17 -1.75
CA CYS A 146 12.49 3.37 -0.70
C CYS A 146 11.10 3.56 -1.30
N TRP A 147 10.09 2.89 -0.74
CA TRP A 147 8.71 3.18 -1.14
C TRP A 147 7.85 3.58 0.06
N VAL A 148 6.94 4.50 -0.18
CA VAL A 148 6.02 5.04 0.81
C VAL A 148 4.68 4.33 0.74
N SER A 149 4.11 4.02 1.89
CA SER A 149 2.79 3.40 2.02
C SER A 149 1.93 4.05 3.10
N GLY A 150 0.61 3.98 2.93
CA GLY A 150 -0.38 4.49 3.87
C GLY A 150 -0.73 3.54 5.01
N VAL A 151 0.22 2.75 5.48
CA VAL A 151 0.03 1.84 6.62
C VAL A 151 -0.07 2.63 7.91
N ARG A 152 -1.00 2.20 8.81
CA ARG A 152 -1.17 2.76 10.15
C ARG A 152 -1.12 1.67 11.21
N SER A 153 -0.49 1.97 12.35
CA SER A 153 -0.27 1.03 13.45
C SER A 153 -1.56 0.43 14.01
N GLN A 154 -2.63 1.20 14.05
CA GLN A 154 -3.93 0.78 14.61
C GLN A 154 -4.74 -0.17 13.71
N GLN A 155 -4.25 -0.52 12.52
CA GLN A 155 -5.04 -1.33 11.57
C GLN A 155 -5.01 -2.84 11.85
N THR A 156 -3.92 -3.36 12.40
CA THR A 156 -3.76 -4.77 12.81
C THR A 156 -2.71 -4.89 13.91
N GLU A 157 -2.69 -6.02 14.62
CA GLU A 157 -1.64 -6.32 15.61
C GLU A 157 -0.24 -6.35 14.96
N ASN A 158 -0.11 -6.93 13.77
CA ASN A 158 1.17 -6.93 13.05
C ASN A 158 1.63 -5.50 12.73
N ARG A 159 0.71 -4.61 12.36
CA ARG A 159 1.04 -3.21 12.05
C ARG A 159 1.39 -2.37 13.27
N SER A 160 0.89 -2.74 14.44
CA SER A 160 1.24 -2.05 15.70
C SER A 160 2.73 -2.19 16.06
N LYS A 161 3.39 -3.23 15.55
CA LYS A 161 4.82 -3.52 15.73
C LYS A 161 5.71 -2.85 14.67
N MET A 162 5.13 -2.29 13.61
CA MET A 162 5.86 -1.65 12.52
C MET A 162 6.47 -0.32 12.94
N LYS A 163 7.55 0.07 12.31
CA LYS A 163 8.24 1.35 12.49
C LYS A 163 7.99 2.29 11.31
N PHE A 164 8.32 3.57 11.48
CA PHE A 164 8.21 4.56 10.39
C PHE A 164 8.99 4.14 9.14
N ILE A 165 10.18 3.55 9.34
CA ILE A 165 10.98 3.02 8.24
C ILE A 165 11.57 1.66 8.63
N GLU A 166 11.40 0.68 7.73
CA GLU A 166 11.92 -0.69 7.89
C GLU A 166 12.39 -1.25 6.56
N SER A 167 13.33 -2.21 6.63
CA SER A 167 13.74 -2.98 5.45
C SER A 167 12.70 -4.05 5.14
N ILE A 168 12.25 -4.09 3.89
CA ILE A 168 11.39 -5.12 3.33
C ILE A 168 11.97 -5.54 1.98
N ARG A 169 12.33 -6.82 1.83
CA ARG A 169 12.89 -7.39 0.58
C ARG A 169 13.99 -6.51 -0.03
N ASP A 170 15.03 -6.25 0.76
CA ASP A 170 16.22 -5.45 0.40
C ASP A 170 15.97 -3.98 0.04
N ARG A 171 14.80 -3.44 0.33
CA ARG A 171 14.46 -2.02 0.18
C ARG A 171 13.86 -1.45 1.46
N LEU A 172 13.80 -0.13 1.54
CA LEU A 172 13.15 0.54 2.65
C LEU A 172 11.68 0.82 2.38
N SER A 173 10.84 0.61 3.37
CA SER A 173 9.42 0.99 3.37
C SER A 173 9.18 2.10 4.38
N LEU A 174 8.72 3.27 3.93
CA LEU A 174 8.45 4.47 4.73
C LEU A 174 6.95 4.64 4.94
N ARG A 175 6.53 4.97 6.17
CA ARG A 175 5.12 5.04 6.59
C ARG A 175 4.81 6.36 7.27
N PRO A 176 4.59 7.45 6.54
CA PRO A 176 4.44 8.80 7.10
C PRO A 176 3.28 8.97 8.06
N ILE A 177 2.21 8.23 7.87
CA ILE A 177 0.99 8.27 8.68
C ILE A 177 0.86 7.07 9.63
N LEU A 178 1.97 6.41 9.98
CA LEU A 178 1.97 5.20 10.81
C LEU A 178 1.25 5.42 12.15
N GLY A 179 1.51 6.53 12.82
CA GLY A 179 0.91 6.89 14.11
C GLY A 179 -0.50 7.47 14.04
N TRP A 180 -1.02 7.75 12.84
CA TRP A 180 -2.32 8.41 12.72
C TRP A 180 -3.48 7.49 13.14
N THR A 181 -4.33 8.02 14.00
CA THR A 181 -5.55 7.35 14.44
C THR A 181 -6.66 7.44 13.38
N GLN A 182 -7.69 6.62 13.53
CA GLN A 182 -8.89 6.69 12.70
C GLN A 182 -9.56 8.08 12.79
N LYS A 183 -9.50 8.72 13.97
CA LYS A 183 -10.06 10.04 14.24
C LYS A 183 -9.31 11.13 13.46
N GLU A 184 -7.98 11.10 13.47
CA GLU A 184 -7.14 12.05 12.72
C GLU A 184 -7.35 11.92 11.21
N ILE A 185 -7.41 10.70 10.70
CA ILE A 185 -7.75 10.44 9.29
C ILE A 185 -9.10 11.05 8.92
N PHE A 186 -10.13 10.84 9.77
CA PHE A 186 -11.47 11.38 9.53
C PHE A 186 -11.48 12.90 9.47
N TYR A 187 -10.85 13.56 10.45
CA TYR A 187 -10.77 15.02 10.48
C TYR A 187 -9.97 15.58 9.32
N TYR A 188 -8.82 14.98 9.01
CA TYR A 188 -8.03 15.37 7.85
C TYR A 188 -8.83 15.30 6.54
N MET A 189 -9.55 14.20 6.33
CA MET A 189 -10.40 14.05 5.14
C MET A 189 -11.52 15.11 5.10
N LYS A 190 -12.14 15.41 6.24
CA LYS A 190 -13.22 16.40 6.37
C LYS A 190 -12.72 17.82 6.08
N GLU A 191 -11.63 18.22 6.70
CA GLU A 191 -11.03 19.56 6.56
C GLU A 191 -10.57 19.82 5.12
N ASN A 192 -9.99 18.81 4.48
CA ASN A 192 -9.50 18.91 3.10
C ASN A 192 -10.54 18.52 2.05
N LYS A 193 -11.80 18.33 2.44
CA LYS A 193 -12.93 17.97 1.55
C LYS A 193 -12.59 16.78 0.62
N LEU A 194 -11.88 15.78 1.19
CA LEU A 194 -11.52 14.59 0.44
C LEU A 194 -12.72 13.67 0.30
N PRO A 195 -12.95 13.11 -0.90
CA PRO A 195 -14.06 12.21 -1.10
C PRO A 195 -13.85 10.89 -0.35
N GLN A 196 -14.94 10.35 0.17
CA GLN A 196 -14.96 9.04 0.77
C GLN A 196 -15.13 7.96 -0.31
N HIS A 197 -14.51 6.80 -0.09
CA HIS A 197 -14.71 5.66 -0.98
C HIS A 197 -16.17 5.18 -0.93
N PRO A 198 -16.84 4.91 -2.08
CA PRO A 198 -18.29 4.60 -2.10
C PRO A 198 -18.69 3.40 -1.23
N LEU A 199 -17.82 2.38 -1.14
CA LEU A 199 -18.10 1.20 -0.31
C LEU A 199 -18.02 1.47 1.21
N PHE A 200 -17.46 2.61 1.65
CA PHE A 200 -17.50 2.98 3.06
C PHE A 200 -18.93 3.12 3.57
N ALA A 201 -19.79 3.79 2.82
CA ALA A 201 -21.22 3.93 3.15
C ALA A 201 -21.97 2.59 3.16
N LYS A 202 -21.40 1.55 2.54
CA LYS A 202 -21.92 0.18 2.54
C LYS A 202 -21.33 -0.69 3.68
N GLY A 203 -20.64 -0.07 4.66
CA GLY A 203 -20.09 -0.76 5.82
C GLY A 203 -18.70 -1.38 5.62
N TYR A 204 -17.99 -1.05 4.55
CA TYR A 204 -16.61 -1.54 4.34
C TYR A 204 -15.61 -0.60 5.01
N SER A 205 -14.85 -1.08 5.97
CA SER A 205 -13.73 -0.36 6.60
C SER A 205 -12.36 -0.71 6.00
N SER A 206 -12.27 -1.82 5.26
CA SER A 206 -11.09 -2.26 4.53
C SER A 206 -11.49 -2.82 3.18
N ILE A 207 -10.80 -2.42 2.13
CA ILE A 207 -11.07 -2.86 0.76
C ILE A 207 -9.77 -3.31 0.08
N GLY A 208 -9.87 -4.32 -0.72
CA GLY A 208 -8.94 -4.80 -1.72
C GLY A 208 -9.71 -5.43 -2.85
N ASP A 209 -9.38 -6.67 -3.24
CA ASP A 209 -10.07 -7.39 -4.31
C ASP A 209 -11.50 -7.75 -3.89
N TRP A 210 -12.44 -7.75 -4.84
CA TRP A 210 -13.88 -7.95 -4.55
C TRP A 210 -14.16 -9.28 -3.86
N HIS A 211 -13.47 -10.35 -4.27
CA HIS A 211 -13.64 -11.71 -3.70
C HIS A 211 -13.07 -11.83 -2.26
N SER A 212 -12.20 -10.95 -1.82
CA SER A 212 -11.52 -11.01 -0.53
C SER A 212 -11.91 -9.86 0.41
N SER A 213 -12.94 -9.12 0.10
CA SER A 213 -13.43 -7.99 0.90
C SER A 213 -14.89 -8.17 1.24
N SER A 214 -15.24 -7.94 2.50
CA SER A 214 -16.64 -7.92 2.96
C SER A 214 -16.91 -6.69 3.82
N ALA A 215 -18.19 -6.33 3.93
CA ALA A 215 -18.63 -5.33 4.89
C ALA A 215 -18.42 -5.84 6.33
N GLU A 216 -18.29 -4.90 7.27
CA GLU A 216 -18.22 -5.23 8.69
C GLU A 216 -19.52 -5.86 9.19
N THR A 217 -19.37 -6.75 10.16
CA THR A 217 -20.44 -7.32 10.93
C THR A 217 -20.26 -6.97 12.41
N GLU A 218 -21.17 -7.41 13.29
CA GLU A 218 -20.99 -7.22 14.74
C GLU A 218 -19.72 -7.89 15.26
N SER A 219 -19.37 -9.06 14.70
CA SER A 219 -18.22 -9.88 15.13
C SER A 219 -16.93 -9.65 14.33
N THR A 220 -17.00 -9.07 13.12
CA THR A 220 -15.85 -8.97 12.21
C THR A 220 -15.68 -7.53 11.74
N LYS A 221 -14.58 -6.89 12.15
CA LYS A 221 -14.30 -5.48 11.89
C LYS A 221 -12.91 -5.27 11.29
N GLY A 222 -12.74 -4.14 10.63
CA GLY A 222 -11.45 -3.70 10.10
C GLY A 222 -10.88 -4.69 9.08
N ARG A 223 -9.60 -5.00 9.22
CA ARG A 223 -8.93 -5.93 8.30
C ARG A 223 -9.27 -7.41 8.54
N ALA A 224 -9.95 -7.75 9.63
CA ALA A 224 -10.49 -9.10 9.81
C ALA A 224 -11.56 -9.46 8.78
N THR A 225 -12.14 -8.47 8.08
CA THR A 225 -13.06 -8.68 6.94
C THR A 225 -12.35 -9.19 5.66
N ARG A 226 -11.00 -9.31 5.67
CA ARG A 226 -10.22 -9.75 4.52
C ARG A 226 -10.06 -11.26 4.52
N PHE A 227 -10.27 -11.90 3.34
CA PHE A 227 -10.17 -13.36 3.15
C PHE A 227 -10.88 -14.17 4.26
N GLY A 228 -12.07 -13.73 4.67
CA GLY A 228 -12.78 -14.40 5.77
C GLY A 228 -12.01 -14.43 7.10
N GLY A 229 -11.02 -13.55 7.30
CA GLY A 229 -10.17 -13.52 8.49
C GLY A 229 -8.89 -14.37 8.40
N ILE A 230 -8.75 -15.22 7.38
CA ILE A 230 -7.59 -16.12 7.20
C ILE A 230 -6.29 -15.32 7.04
N LYS A 231 -6.32 -14.22 6.25
CA LYS A 231 -5.14 -13.40 6.00
C LYS A 231 -5.47 -11.92 5.95
N GLN A 232 -4.97 -11.20 6.95
CA GLN A 232 -5.21 -9.75 7.08
C GLN A 232 -4.21 -8.91 6.26
N GLU A 233 -2.98 -9.40 6.03
CA GLU A 233 -1.94 -8.69 5.30
C GLU A 233 -1.83 -9.14 3.84
N CYS A 234 -1.57 -8.19 2.95
CA CYS A 234 -1.56 -8.43 1.50
C CYS A 234 -0.20 -8.83 0.92
N GLY A 235 0.78 -9.18 1.77
CA GLY A 235 2.11 -9.56 1.35
C GLY A 235 3.07 -8.42 0.98
N LEU A 236 2.58 -7.23 0.65
CA LEU A 236 3.43 -6.11 0.27
C LEU A 236 4.31 -5.61 1.43
N HIS A 237 3.84 -5.74 2.66
CA HIS A 237 4.47 -5.19 3.87
C HIS A 237 5.12 -6.24 4.78
N VAL A 238 5.38 -7.43 4.27
CA VAL A 238 6.02 -8.54 4.99
C VAL A 238 7.20 -9.09 4.19
N ASN A 239 8.15 -9.72 4.89
CA ASN A 239 9.37 -10.27 4.27
C ASN A 239 9.21 -11.72 3.77
N ASP A 240 8.12 -12.40 4.13
CA ASP A 240 7.96 -13.85 3.97
C ASP A 240 7.68 -14.33 2.53
N TYR A 241 7.62 -13.43 1.57
CA TYR A 241 7.51 -13.78 0.16
C TYR A 241 8.92 -13.91 -0.44
N GLN A 242 9.39 -15.15 -0.63
CA GLN A 242 10.58 -15.43 -1.42
C GLN A 242 10.28 -15.15 -2.90
N ILE A 243 11.13 -14.37 -3.53
CA ILE A 243 11.10 -14.09 -4.98
C ILE A 243 11.98 -15.10 -5.69
#